data_72fb8a5743d552299b899b03cb8bb56d
#
_entry.id   72fb8a5743d552299b899b03cb8bb56d
#
_cell.length_a   1.000
_cell.length_b   1.000
_cell.length_c   1.000
_cell.angle_alpha   90.00
_cell.angle_beta   90.00
_cell.angle_gamma   90.00
#
_symmetry.space_group_name_H-M   'P 1'
#
loop_
_entity.id
_entity.type
_entity.pdbx_description
1 polymer ?
#
loop_
_entity_poly.entity_id
_entity_poly.type
_entity_poly.pdbx_seq_one_letter_code
_entity_poly.pdbx_strand_id
1 'polypeptide(L)'
;MKKRKFGNIGWDVSEISLGCWAMGADWGDVSEENAKDILKTSFDNGVNFFDTADVYGDGRSEKFVGEFINSTSERIYVATKAGRRIFPHEAQGYYDKELMESFVDRSLTNLSIETIDLLQMHCPPTEVYSHDLTYEMLDNLVAKGKIQHYGFSVQTVEEAIACIQRPHTKSVQIIFNMLRLKPAEEFFKMAKEKNIAIIVRVPLASGLLTGKMNTNSSFPENDHRNYNIKGDAFDVGETFSGVDFNKALKVVEELKSITPEGFSLSQLALKWILMHEAVSVIIPGAKNSDQVLKNISASSLPDIHDLMKKIEDIYNTHLKTDIHPRW
;
A
#
# COMPACT_ATOMS: atom_id res chain seq x y z
N MET A 1 -11.27 14.09 8.75
CA MET A 1 -10.69 13.27 7.65
C MET A 1 -11.51 13.44 6.39
N LYS A 2 -10.89 13.80 5.27
CA LYS A 2 -11.58 13.82 3.97
C LYS A 2 -11.75 12.37 3.47
N LYS A 3 -12.83 12.15 2.68
CA LYS A 3 -13.11 10.85 2.06
C LYS A 3 -13.08 10.97 0.55
N ARG A 4 -12.72 9.87 -0.12
CA ARG A 4 -12.72 9.73 -1.58
C ARG A 4 -13.52 8.50 -2.00
N LYS A 5 -14.07 8.54 -3.22
CA LYS A 5 -14.72 7.36 -3.81
C LYS A 5 -13.67 6.28 -4.08
N PHE A 6 -13.99 5.05 -3.71
CA PHE A 6 -13.15 3.89 -3.97
C PHE A 6 -13.57 3.24 -5.30
N GLY A 7 -13.06 3.79 -6.39
CA GLY A 7 -13.46 3.34 -7.73
C GLY A 7 -14.97 3.35 -7.94
N ASN A 8 -15.48 2.29 -8.57
CA ASN A 8 -16.89 2.15 -8.91
C ASN A 8 -17.72 1.25 -7.96
N ILE A 9 -17.20 0.94 -6.77
CA ILE A 9 -17.87 0.00 -5.85
C ILE A 9 -18.70 0.67 -4.75
N GLY A 10 -18.83 1.99 -4.78
CA GLY A 10 -19.73 2.74 -3.93
C GLY A 10 -19.21 3.07 -2.53
N TRP A 11 -17.96 2.73 -2.21
CA TRP A 11 -17.37 3.06 -0.91
C TRP A 11 -16.86 4.49 -0.86
N ASP A 12 -17.08 5.14 0.28
CA ASP A 12 -16.42 6.39 0.65
C ASP A 12 -15.34 6.10 1.70
N VAL A 13 -14.08 6.05 1.26
CA VAL A 13 -12.95 5.73 2.13
C VAL A 13 -12.17 6.98 2.55
N SER A 14 -11.60 6.96 3.75
CA SER A 14 -10.68 8.00 4.19
C SER A 14 -9.49 8.08 3.22
N GLU A 15 -9.15 9.29 2.74
CA GLU A 15 -8.10 9.47 1.73
C GLU A 15 -6.70 9.11 2.25
N ILE A 16 -6.50 9.18 3.59
CA ILE A 16 -5.38 8.58 4.30
C ILE A 16 -5.94 7.49 5.21
N SER A 17 -5.47 6.29 5.03
CA SER A 17 -5.91 5.08 5.71
C SER A 17 -4.73 4.41 6.42
N LEU A 18 -4.88 3.18 6.89
CA LEU A 18 -3.86 2.51 7.67
C LEU A 18 -3.31 1.30 6.93
N GLY A 19 -1.99 1.28 6.68
CA GLY A 19 -1.25 0.09 6.30
C GLY A 19 -0.81 -0.68 7.54
N CYS A 20 -1.24 -1.94 7.67
CA CYS A 20 -1.05 -2.76 8.86
C CYS A 20 0.20 -3.66 8.81
N TRP A 21 1.11 -3.46 7.86
CA TRP A 21 2.31 -4.29 7.73
C TRP A 21 3.19 -4.26 8.99
N ALA A 22 3.39 -3.08 9.60
CA ALA A 22 4.20 -2.95 10.80
C ALA A 22 3.68 -3.81 11.99
N MET A 23 2.39 -4.13 12.03
CA MET A 23 1.79 -5.00 13.05
C MET A 23 2.19 -6.47 12.88
N GLY A 24 2.68 -6.86 11.71
CA GLY A 24 3.23 -8.18 11.41
C GLY A 24 4.66 -8.40 11.94
N ALA A 25 5.33 -7.37 12.47
CA ALA A 25 6.69 -7.38 13.00
C ALA A 25 7.85 -7.33 11.98
N ASP A 26 7.58 -7.14 10.67
CA ASP A 26 8.63 -7.01 9.63
C ASP A 26 9.31 -5.62 9.59
N TRP A 27 8.96 -4.75 10.52
CA TRP A 27 9.51 -3.40 10.72
C TRP A 27 10.15 -3.25 12.10
N GLY A 28 10.59 -4.35 12.74
CA GLY A 28 10.91 -4.44 14.15
C GLY A 28 9.64 -4.64 14.98
N ASP A 29 9.82 -4.84 16.28
CA ASP A 29 8.72 -5.26 17.15
C ASP A 29 7.68 -4.15 17.38
N VAL A 30 6.43 -4.47 17.10
CA VAL A 30 5.25 -3.72 17.52
C VAL A 30 4.50 -4.57 18.55
N SER A 31 4.38 -4.08 19.79
CA SER A 31 3.65 -4.80 20.83
C SER A 31 2.16 -4.87 20.50
N GLU A 32 1.44 -5.81 21.13
CA GLU A 32 -0.01 -5.93 20.99
C GLU A 32 -0.73 -4.65 21.44
N GLU A 33 -0.30 -4.05 22.54
CA GLU A 33 -0.82 -2.79 23.06
C GLU A 33 -0.68 -1.67 22.01
N ASN A 34 0.52 -1.51 21.44
CA ASN A 34 0.75 -0.53 20.38
C ASN A 34 -0.09 -0.80 19.13
N ALA A 35 -0.29 -2.06 18.74
CA ALA A 35 -1.12 -2.41 17.60
C ALA A 35 -2.59 -1.98 17.85
N LYS A 36 -3.13 -2.26 19.04
CA LYS A 36 -4.48 -1.83 19.44
C LYS A 36 -4.62 -0.31 19.48
N ASP A 37 -3.62 0.39 20.02
CA ASP A 37 -3.59 1.85 20.07
C ASP A 37 -3.53 2.48 18.68
N ILE A 38 -2.75 1.91 17.74
CA ILE A 38 -2.68 2.36 16.35
C ILE A 38 -4.05 2.23 15.68
N LEU A 39 -4.71 1.08 15.79
CA LEU A 39 -6.03 0.84 15.21
C LEU A 39 -7.07 1.80 15.80
N LYS A 40 -7.12 1.91 17.14
CA LYS A 40 -8.05 2.81 17.82
C LYS A 40 -7.81 4.27 17.45
N THR A 41 -6.56 4.73 17.48
CA THR A 41 -6.22 6.11 17.12
C THR A 41 -6.60 6.43 15.67
N SER A 42 -6.36 5.48 14.75
CA SER A 42 -6.76 5.62 13.35
C SER A 42 -8.27 5.80 13.22
N PHE A 43 -9.03 4.92 13.84
CA PHE A 43 -10.50 4.94 13.82
C PHE A 43 -11.08 6.21 14.45
N ASP A 44 -10.63 6.59 15.65
CA ASP A 44 -11.08 7.78 16.37
C ASP A 44 -10.85 9.08 15.57
N ASN A 45 -9.90 9.06 14.63
CA ASN A 45 -9.62 10.18 13.73
C ASN A 45 -10.22 10.03 12.33
N GLY A 46 -11.18 9.12 12.16
CA GLY A 46 -12.02 8.98 10.98
C GLY A 46 -11.43 8.14 9.85
N VAL A 47 -10.40 7.31 10.14
CA VAL A 47 -9.95 6.26 9.21
C VAL A 47 -10.97 5.14 9.20
N ASN A 48 -11.41 4.74 8.00
CA ASN A 48 -12.40 3.69 7.79
C ASN A 48 -11.98 2.63 6.77
N PHE A 49 -10.68 2.55 6.45
CA PHE A 49 -10.12 1.54 5.56
C PHE A 49 -8.80 1.04 6.13
N PHE A 50 -8.67 -0.29 6.33
CA PHE A 50 -7.46 -0.94 6.82
C PHE A 50 -6.94 -1.92 5.76
N ASP A 51 -5.63 -1.85 5.49
CA ASP A 51 -4.96 -2.73 4.54
C ASP A 51 -4.00 -3.66 5.28
N THR A 52 -4.28 -4.95 5.25
CA THR A 52 -3.47 -6.02 5.84
C THR A 52 -3.05 -7.08 4.81
N ALA A 53 -2.49 -8.21 5.24
CA ALA A 53 -2.20 -9.38 4.42
C ALA A 53 -2.04 -10.64 5.29
N ASP A 54 -2.30 -11.80 4.69
CA ASP A 54 -2.17 -13.13 5.31
C ASP A 54 -0.75 -13.47 5.76
N VAL A 55 0.26 -12.89 5.09
CA VAL A 55 1.69 -13.07 5.42
C VAL A 55 2.20 -12.12 6.50
N TYR A 56 1.48 -11.04 6.83
CA TYR A 56 1.96 -10.08 7.82
C TYR A 56 1.96 -10.68 9.22
N GLY A 57 3.16 -11.08 9.68
CA GLY A 57 3.35 -11.81 10.93
C GLY A 57 2.59 -13.13 10.98
N ASP A 58 2.52 -13.82 9.86
CA ASP A 58 1.80 -15.10 9.73
C ASP A 58 0.33 -15.03 10.17
N GLY A 59 -0.37 -13.94 9.78
CA GLY A 59 -1.77 -13.68 10.13
C GLY A 59 -1.96 -12.88 11.43
N ARG A 60 -0.88 -12.51 12.12
CA ARG A 60 -0.95 -11.68 13.34
C ARG A 60 -1.64 -10.35 13.08
N SER A 61 -1.28 -9.68 11.97
CA SER A 61 -1.90 -8.41 11.59
C SER A 61 -3.39 -8.56 11.29
N GLU A 62 -3.81 -9.62 10.60
CA GLU A 62 -5.22 -9.90 10.35
C GLU A 62 -6.00 -10.11 11.64
N LYS A 63 -5.43 -10.81 12.63
CA LYS A 63 -6.08 -11.05 13.93
C LYS A 63 -6.31 -9.74 14.69
N PHE A 64 -5.33 -8.83 14.75
CA PHE A 64 -5.52 -7.53 15.39
C PHE A 64 -6.58 -6.69 14.68
N VAL A 65 -6.58 -6.66 13.34
CA VAL A 65 -7.61 -5.98 12.56
C VAL A 65 -8.98 -6.61 12.83
N GLY A 66 -9.08 -7.94 12.82
CA GLY A 66 -10.32 -8.69 13.10
C GLY A 66 -10.89 -8.41 14.48
N GLU A 67 -10.06 -8.49 15.54
CA GLU A 67 -10.47 -8.15 16.89
C GLU A 67 -11.02 -6.71 16.97
N PHE A 68 -10.35 -5.77 16.30
CA PHE A 68 -10.74 -4.37 16.34
C PHE A 68 -12.06 -4.12 15.60
N ILE A 69 -12.21 -4.57 14.36
CA ILE A 69 -13.43 -4.32 13.57
C ILE A 69 -14.67 -4.98 14.19
N ASN A 70 -14.50 -6.13 14.84
CA ASN A 70 -15.59 -6.81 15.56
C ASN A 70 -15.94 -6.15 16.90
N SER A 71 -15.10 -5.25 17.40
CA SER A 71 -15.37 -4.48 18.63
C SER A 71 -16.14 -3.18 18.41
N THR A 72 -16.33 -2.75 17.14
CA THR A 72 -17.06 -1.53 16.79
C THR A 72 -18.27 -1.82 15.91
N SER A 73 -19.33 -1.00 16.05
CA SER A 73 -20.52 -1.06 15.19
C SER A 73 -20.39 -0.21 13.93
N GLU A 74 -19.37 0.64 13.83
CA GLU A 74 -19.17 1.50 12.68
C GLU A 74 -18.49 0.74 11.53
N ARG A 75 -18.83 1.11 10.30
CA ARG A 75 -18.32 0.43 9.12
C ARG A 75 -16.86 0.78 8.87
N ILE A 76 -16.00 -0.23 8.93
CA ILE A 76 -14.61 -0.21 8.48
C ILE A 76 -14.47 -1.18 7.30
N TYR A 77 -13.87 -0.74 6.22
CA TYR A 77 -13.54 -1.59 5.08
C TYR A 77 -12.17 -2.24 5.28
N VAL A 78 -12.06 -3.52 5.00
CA VAL A 78 -10.82 -4.27 5.15
C VAL A 78 -10.36 -4.83 3.81
N ALA A 79 -9.14 -4.46 3.43
CA ALA A 79 -8.41 -5.13 2.36
C ALA A 79 -7.38 -6.09 2.97
N THR A 80 -7.42 -7.35 2.53
CA THR A 80 -6.32 -8.30 2.80
C THR A 80 -5.74 -8.83 1.49
N LYS A 81 -4.67 -9.62 1.59
CA LYS A 81 -3.95 -10.10 0.42
C LYS A 81 -3.64 -11.58 0.56
N ALA A 82 -3.62 -12.29 -0.58
CA ALA A 82 -3.24 -13.70 -0.65
C ALA A 82 -2.29 -13.98 -1.83
N GLY A 83 -1.56 -15.09 -1.73
CA GLY A 83 -0.70 -15.60 -2.79
C GLY A 83 0.79 -15.64 -2.45
N ARG A 84 1.33 -14.74 -1.61
CA ARG A 84 2.75 -14.79 -1.20
C ARG A 84 3.14 -16.01 -0.36
N ARG A 85 2.18 -16.83 0.05
CA ARG A 85 2.43 -18.13 0.71
C ARG A 85 2.75 -19.26 -0.27
N ILE A 86 2.54 -19.04 -1.55
CA ILE A 86 2.89 -20.01 -2.60
C ILE A 86 4.42 -20.14 -2.64
N PHE A 87 4.89 -21.38 -2.48
CA PHE A 87 6.31 -21.71 -2.57
C PHE A 87 6.51 -22.98 -3.39
N PRO A 88 7.39 -22.96 -4.42
CA PRO A 88 8.08 -21.76 -4.94
C PRO A 88 7.08 -20.71 -5.44
N HIS A 89 7.49 -19.44 -5.49
CA HIS A 89 6.65 -18.32 -5.90
C HIS A 89 6.50 -18.27 -7.44
N GLU A 90 5.74 -19.22 -7.96
CA GLU A 90 5.52 -19.45 -9.39
C GLU A 90 4.05 -19.34 -9.76
N ALA A 91 3.75 -18.98 -11.01
CA ALA A 91 2.40 -18.75 -11.49
C ALA A 91 1.47 -19.95 -11.32
N GLN A 92 1.98 -21.17 -11.45
CA GLN A 92 1.19 -22.39 -11.36
C GLN A 92 0.40 -22.49 -10.04
N GLY A 93 1.00 -22.07 -8.91
CA GLY A 93 0.31 -22.07 -7.61
C GLY A 93 -0.84 -21.10 -7.54
N TYR A 94 -0.80 -20.02 -8.34
CA TYR A 94 -1.88 -19.03 -8.40
C TYR A 94 -3.10 -19.51 -9.19
N TYR A 95 -2.97 -20.58 -9.97
CA TYR A 95 -4.07 -21.20 -10.71
C TYR A 95 -4.74 -22.34 -9.95
N ASP A 96 -4.16 -22.76 -8.82
CA ASP A 96 -4.72 -23.79 -7.95
C ASP A 96 -5.86 -23.18 -7.12
N LYS A 97 -7.09 -23.51 -7.52
CA LYS A 97 -8.33 -22.97 -6.91
C LYS A 97 -8.48 -23.38 -5.44
N GLU A 98 -8.13 -24.62 -5.12
CA GLU A 98 -8.26 -25.16 -3.76
C GLU A 98 -7.22 -24.53 -2.82
N LEU A 99 -5.98 -24.40 -3.29
CA LEU A 99 -4.90 -23.76 -2.54
C LEU A 99 -5.24 -22.29 -2.25
N MET A 100 -5.64 -21.50 -3.26
CA MET A 100 -6.01 -20.10 -3.09
C MET A 100 -7.22 -19.93 -2.17
N GLU A 101 -8.24 -20.79 -2.31
CA GLU A 101 -9.40 -20.77 -1.41
C GLU A 101 -8.99 -21.05 0.04
N SER A 102 -8.04 -21.95 0.28
CA SER A 102 -7.52 -22.25 1.62
C SER A 102 -6.85 -21.01 2.28
N PHE A 103 -6.15 -20.16 1.49
CA PHE A 103 -5.60 -18.92 2.00
C PHE A 103 -6.69 -17.93 2.36
N VAL A 104 -7.74 -17.84 1.54
CA VAL A 104 -8.91 -16.98 1.82
C VAL A 104 -9.63 -17.43 3.09
N ASP A 105 -9.86 -18.75 3.27
CA ASP A 105 -10.50 -19.32 4.46
C ASP A 105 -9.68 -19.02 5.73
N ARG A 106 -8.35 -19.08 5.62
CA ARG A 106 -7.46 -18.70 6.70
C ARG A 106 -7.60 -17.22 7.04
N SER A 107 -7.67 -16.32 6.06
CA SER A 107 -7.86 -14.88 6.27
C SER A 107 -9.23 -14.59 6.89
N LEU A 108 -10.31 -15.25 6.44
CA LEU A 108 -11.64 -15.16 7.05
C LEU A 108 -11.61 -15.55 8.54
N THR A 109 -10.88 -16.64 8.86
CA THR A 109 -10.70 -17.11 10.24
C THR A 109 -9.91 -16.10 11.07
N ASN A 110 -8.78 -15.58 10.57
CA ASN A 110 -7.95 -14.61 11.28
C ASN A 110 -8.69 -13.30 11.53
N LEU A 111 -9.45 -12.81 10.54
CA LEU A 111 -10.25 -11.60 10.64
C LEU A 111 -11.56 -11.80 11.43
N SER A 112 -11.95 -13.06 11.68
CA SER A 112 -13.22 -13.44 12.33
C SER A 112 -14.43 -12.79 11.63
N ILE A 113 -14.47 -12.88 10.29
CA ILE A 113 -15.55 -12.37 9.42
C ILE A 113 -16.01 -13.45 8.44
N GLU A 114 -17.22 -13.33 7.92
CA GLU A 114 -17.79 -14.27 6.95
C GLU A 114 -17.40 -13.93 5.49
N THR A 115 -17.14 -12.66 5.21
CA THR A 115 -16.84 -12.18 3.86
C THR A 115 -15.77 -11.08 3.91
N ILE A 116 -14.69 -11.21 3.14
CA ILE A 116 -13.66 -10.19 2.97
C ILE A 116 -14.18 -9.09 2.05
N ASP A 117 -14.05 -7.82 2.43
CA ASP A 117 -14.48 -6.70 1.60
C ASP A 117 -13.69 -6.60 0.30
N LEU A 118 -12.36 -6.66 0.39
CA LEU A 118 -11.44 -6.58 -0.74
C LEU A 118 -10.30 -7.58 -0.57
N LEU A 119 -10.26 -8.59 -1.44
CA LEU A 119 -9.08 -9.45 -1.58
C LEU A 119 -8.15 -8.89 -2.64
N GLN A 120 -6.85 -8.82 -2.37
CA GLN A 120 -5.85 -8.43 -3.35
C GLN A 120 -4.89 -9.60 -3.63
N MET A 121 -4.62 -9.88 -4.90
CA MET A 121 -3.53 -10.78 -5.26
C MET A 121 -2.20 -10.10 -4.91
N HIS A 122 -1.36 -10.77 -4.10
CA HIS A 122 -0.22 -10.14 -3.44
C HIS A 122 1.05 -10.20 -4.27
N CYS A 123 1.19 -9.33 -5.26
CA CYS A 123 2.33 -9.23 -6.18
C CYS A 123 2.68 -10.61 -6.79
N PRO A 124 1.73 -11.25 -7.49
CA PRO A 124 2.00 -12.52 -8.17
C PRO A 124 3.04 -12.36 -9.29
N PRO A 125 3.58 -13.45 -9.82
CA PRO A 125 4.35 -13.44 -11.07
C PRO A 125 3.59 -12.75 -12.21
N THR A 126 4.31 -12.07 -13.10
CA THR A 126 3.73 -11.16 -14.12
C THR A 126 2.68 -11.81 -15.02
N GLU A 127 2.85 -13.08 -15.38
CA GLU A 127 1.90 -13.82 -16.21
C GLU A 127 0.52 -13.99 -15.56
N VAL A 128 0.43 -13.98 -14.23
CA VAL A 128 -0.84 -14.16 -13.48
C VAL A 128 -1.81 -13.02 -13.74
N TYR A 129 -1.31 -11.80 -13.97
CA TYR A 129 -2.16 -10.62 -14.17
C TYR A 129 -3.00 -10.66 -15.47
N SER A 130 -2.62 -11.46 -16.44
CA SER A 130 -3.34 -11.60 -17.71
C SER A 130 -3.98 -12.96 -17.93
N HIS A 131 -3.77 -13.94 -17.04
CA HIS A 131 -4.21 -15.31 -17.22
C HIS A 131 -5.68 -15.51 -16.81
N ASP A 132 -6.49 -16.08 -17.68
CA ASP A 132 -7.95 -16.23 -17.46
C ASP A 132 -8.31 -17.04 -16.21
N LEU A 133 -7.58 -18.12 -15.90
CA LEU A 133 -7.83 -18.93 -14.69
C LEU A 133 -7.75 -18.12 -13.39
N THR A 134 -6.91 -17.07 -13.34
CA THR A 134 -6.84 -16.16 -12.18
C THR A 134 -8.19 -15.51 -11.93
N TYR A 135 -8.81 -14.97 -12.98
CA TYR A 135 -10.08 -14.25 -12.88
C TYR A 135 -11.26 -15.19 -12.65
N GLU A 136 -11.26 -16.35 -13.29
CA GLU A 136 -12.26 -17.41 -13.02
C GLU A 136 -12.25 -17.84 -11.55
N MET A 137 -11.07 -17.98 -10.97
CA MET A 137 -10.90 -18.35 -9.56
C MET A 137 -11.40 -17.21 -8.64
N LEU A 138 -11.03 -15.96 -8.92
CA LEU A 138 -11.47 -14.79 -8.14
C LEU A 138 -12.99 -14.59 -8.25
N ASP A 139 -13.58 -14.71 -9.45
CA ASP A 139 -15.02 -14.63 -9.66
C ASP A 139 -15.76 -15.75 -8.93
N ASN A 140 -15.18 -16.96 -8.84
CA ASN A 140 -15.73 -18.07 -8.04
C ASN A 140 -15.74 -17.73 -6.54
N LEU A 141 -14.69 -17.10 -6.00
CA LEU A 141 -14.66 -16.66 -4.60
C LEU A 141 -15.72 -15.59 -4.30
N VAL A 142 -15.98 -14.70 -5.25
CA VAL A 142 -17.09 -13.73 -5.15
C VAL A 142 -18.43 -14.47 -5.18
N ALA A 143 -18.63 -15.40 -6.12
CA ALA A 143 -19.88 -16.17 -6.22
C ALA A 143 -20.17 -17.03 -4.98
N LYS A 144 -19.13 -17.53 -4.29
CA LYS A 144 -19.23 -18.23 -3.01
C LYS A 144 -19.50 -17.30 -1.82
N GLY A 145 -19.46 -15.98 -2.00
CA GLY A 145 -19.62 -14.99 -0.92
C GLY A 145 -18.43 -14.89 0.02
N LYS A 146 -17.29 -15.50 -0.29
CA LYS A 146 -16.08 -15.42 0.54
C LYS A 146 -15.40 -14.06 0.46
N ILE A 147 -15.49 -13.39 -0.68
CA ILE A 147 -15.00 -12.04 -0.92
C ILE A 147 -16.09 -11.19 -1.60
N GLN A 148 -16.16 -9.89 -1.31
CA GLN A 148 -17.07 -8.98 -2.01
C GLN A 148 -16.46 -8.49 -3.31
N HIS A 149 -15.20 -8.09 -3.27
CA HIS A 149 -14.47 -7.54 -4.41
C HIS A 149 -13.04 -8.05 -4.43
N TYR A 150 -12.41 -7.95 -5.59
CA TYR A 150 -10.99 -8.24 -5.71
C TYR A 150 -10.22 -7.17 -6.49
N GLY A 151 -8.93 -7.13 -6.25
CA GLY A 151 -7.95 -6.29 -6.92
C GLY A 151 -6.56 -6.94 -6.91
N PHE A 152 -5.56 -6.15 -7.28
CA PHE A 152 -4.19 -6.63 -7.37
C PHE A 152 -3.22 -5.66 -6.72
N SER A 153 -2.26 -6.18 -5.97
CA SER A 153 -1.03 -5.47 -5.63
C SER A 153 0.00 -5.80 -6.70
N VAL A 154 0.62 -4.77 -7.26
CA VAL A 154 1.51 -4.88 -8.42
C VAL A 154 2.88 -4.27 -8.14
N GLN A 155 3.89 -4.69 -8.91
CA GLN A 155 5.23 -4.12 -8.86
C GLN A 155 5.44 -3.08 -9.97
N THR A 156 4.91 -3.34 -11.18
CA THR A 156 5.15 -2.50 -12.35
C THR A 156 3.88 -1.82 -12.87
N VAL A 157 4.07 -0.79 -13.69
CA VAL A 157 2.97 -0.10 -14.38
C VAL A 157 2.33 -1.03 -15.41
N GLU A 158 3.12 -1.85 -16.08
CA GLU A 158 2.66 -2.82 -17.07
C GLU A 158 1.73 -3.87 -16.45
N GLU A 159 2.05 -4.37 -15.26
CA GLU A 159 1.18 -5.26 -14.48
C GLU A 159 -0.12 -4.56 -14.07
N ALA A 160 -0.03 -3.29 -13.64
CA ALA A 160 -1.20 -2.48 -13.32
C ALA A 160 -2.13 -2.31 -14.52
N ILE A 161 -1.57 -2.03 -15.69
CA ILE A 161 -2.34 -1.89 -16.93
C ILE A 161 -2.96 -3.23 -17.35
N ALA A 162 -2.23 -4.34 -17.22
CA ALA A 162 -2.74 -5.66 -17.58
C ALA A 162 -3.98 -6.04 -16.74
N CYS A 163 -3.93 -5.89 -15.42
CA CYS A 163 -5.06 -6.31 -14.58
C CYS A 163 -6.29 -5.41 -14.71
N ILE A 164 -6.16 -4.11 -15.04
CA ILE A 164 -7.33 -3.22 -15.25
C ILE A 164 -8.02 -3.42 -16.59
N GLN A 165 -7.48 -4.24 -17.49
CA GLN A 165 -8.22 -4.64 -18.70
C GLN A 165 -9.34 -5.65 -18.38
N ARG A 166 -9.34 -6.25 -17.21
CA ARG A 166 -10.34 -7.22 -16.79
C ARG A 166 -11.53 -6.55 -16.08
N PRO A 167 -12.77 -6.89 -16.45
CA PRO A 167 -13.96 -6.12 -16.08
C PRO A 167 -14.25 -6.12 -14.58
N HIS A 168 -13.87 -7.17 -13.85
CA HIS A 168 -14.20 -7.33 -12.44
C HIS A 168 -13.08 -6.87 -11.49
N THR A 169 -11.91 -6.46 -12.00
CA THR A 169 -10.87 -5.82 -11.19
C THR A 169 -11.40 -4.50 -10.63
N LYS A 170 -11.36 -4.33 -9.30
CA LYS A 170 -11.91 -3.15 -8.61
C LYS A 170 -10.84 -2.19 -8.10
N SER A 171 -9.66 -2.71 -7.83
CA SER A 171 -8.55 -1.88 -7.32
C SER A 171 -7.19 -2.36 -7.80
N VAL A 172 -6.25 -1.42 -7.81
CA VAL A 172 -4.82 -1.69 -7.97
C VAL A 172 -4.06 -1.03 -6.83
N GLN A 173 -3.25 -1.82 -6.14
CA GLN A 173 -2.32 -1.31 -5.14
C GLN A 173 -0.92 -1.24 -5.73
N ILE A 174 -0.34 -0.04 -5.77
CA ILE A 174 0.95 0.23 -6.43
C ILE A 174 1.82 1.16 -5.57
N ILE A 175 3.15 1.02 -5.69
CA ILE A 175 4.09 1.97 -5.08
C ILE A 175 4.04 3.28 -5.85
N PHE A 176 3.75 4.38 -5.13
CA PHE A 176 3.79 5.72 -5.67
C PHE A 176 4.20 6.73 -4.58
N ASN A 177 5.26 7.48 -4.82
CA ASN A 177 5.77 8.50 -3.91
C ASN A 177 6.73 9.45 -4.65
N MET A 178 7.22 10.49 -4.02
CA MET A 178 8.11 11.49 -4.63
C MET A 178 9.44 10.92 -5.19
N LEU A 179 9.77 9.64 -4.91
CA LEU A 179 10.94 8.93 -5.46
C LEU A 179 10.56 7.91 -6.55
N ARG A 180 9.26 7.77 -6.91
CA ARG A 180 8.78 6.81 -7.90
C ARG A 180 7.48 7.32 -8.55
N LEU A 181 7.60 8.00 -9.69
CA LEU A 181 6.54 8.77 -10.34
C LEU A 181 5.87 8.09 -11.54
N LYS A 182 6.46 7.02 -12.11
CA LYS A 182 5.97 6.38 -13.36
C LYS A 182 4.46 6.08 -13.37
N PRO A 183 3.82 5.63 -12.28
CA PRO A 183 2.39 5.33 -12.28
C PRO A 183 1.50 6.52 -12.69
N ALA A 184 1.95 7.75 -12.45
CA ALA A 184 1.18 8.95 -12.77
C ALA A 184 1.15 9.32 -14.28
N GLU A 185 2.03 8.74 -15.10
CA GLU A 185 2.10 9.08 -16.53
C GLU A 185 0.89 8.50 -17.31
N GLU A 186 0.76 7.18 -17.37
CA GLU A 186 -0.27 6.51 -18.16
C GLU A 186 -1.31 5.80 -17.29
N PHE A 187 -0.85 5.02 -16.30
CA PHE A 187 -1.72 4.16 -15.53
C PHE A 187 -2.81 4.94 -14.78
N PHE A 188 -2.48 6.08 -14.15
CA PHE A 188 -3.47 6.86 -13.40
C PHE A 188 -4.60 7.37 -14.29
N LYS A 189 -4.29 7.78 -15.52
CA LYS A 189 -5.31 8.20 -16.51
C LYS A 189 -6.24 7.03 -16.84
N MET A 190 -5.67 5.88 -17.19
CA MET A 190 -6.45 4.68 -17.54
C MET A 190 -7.32 4.19 -16.38
N ALA A 191 -6.78 4.16 -15.16
CA ALA A 191 -7.52 3.76 -13.97
C ALA A 191 -8.69 4.72 -13.67
N LYS A 192 -8.48 6.04 -13.83
CA LYS A 192 -9.55 7.05 -13.68
C LYS A 192 -10.65 6.86 -14.71
N GLU A 193 -10.31 6.65 -15.99
CA GLU A 193 -11.28 6.40 -17.07
C GLU A 193 -12.12 5.14 -16.81
N LYS A 194 -11.54 4.11 -16.24
CA LYS A 194 -12.20 2.84 -15.91
C LYS A 194 -12.87 2.84 -14.52
N ASN A 195 -12.73 3.91 -13.74
CA ASN A 195 -13.18 4.01 -12.36
C ASN A 195 -12.63 2.88 -11.46
N ILE A 196 -11.34 2.55 -11.62
CA ILE A 196 -10.61 1.59 -10.78
C ILE A 196 -10.00 2.34 -9.61
N ALA A 197 -10.14 1.81 -8.40
CA ALA A 197 -9.54 2.41 -7.21
C ALA A 197 -8.02 2.23 -7.22
N ILE A 198 -7.29 3.31 -6.92
CA ILE A 198 -5.84 3.27 -6.73
C ILE A 198 -5.53 3.36 -5.24
N ILE A 199 -4.86 2.32 -4.73
CA ILE A 199 -4.33 2.23 -3.38
C ILE A 199 -2.83 2.49 -3.45
N VAL A 200 -2.36 3.56 -2.83
CA VAL A 200 -0.93 3.89 -2.82
C VAL A 200 -0.26 3.26 -1.60
N ARG A 201 0.67 2.33 -1.84
CA ARG A 201 1.53 1.73 -0.82
C ARG A 201 2.93 2.34 -0.82
N VAL A 202 3.69 2.13 0.25
CA VAL A 202 5.05 2.66 0.45
C VAL A 202 5.13 4.20 0.23
N PRO A 203 4.14 4.99 0.71
CA PRO A 203 4.05 6.41 0.39
C PRO A 203 5.22 7.24 0.95
N LEU A 204 5.90 6.74 1.98
CA LEU A 204 7.04 7.37 2.63
C LEU A 204 8.39 6.73 2.25
N ALA A 205 8.45 5.91 1.19
CA ALA A 205 9.67 5.25 0.70
C ALA A 205 10.46 4.58 1.83
N SER A 206 9.81 3.65 2.57
CA SER A 206 10.38 2.95 3.74
C SER A 206 10.93 3.89 4.82
N GLY A 207 10.37 5.10 4.92
CA GLY A 207 10.74 6.11 5.90
C GLY A 207 11.79 7.14 5.43
N LEU A 208 12.35 7.03 4.23
CA LEU A 208 13.24 8.06 3.65
C LEU A 208 12.57 9.43 3.65
N LEU A 209 11.32 9.50 3.21
CA LEU A 209 10.54 10.73 3.13
C LEU A 209 10.05 11.27 4.48
N THR A 210 10.49 10.67 5.60
CA THR A 210 10.39 11.32 6.92
C THR A 210 11.48 12.38 7.12
N GLY A 211 12.56 12.31 6.34
CA GLY A 211 13.72 13.20 6.44
C GLY A 211 14.59 12.98 7.68
N LYS A 212 14.40 11.87 8.41
CA LYS A 212 15.12 11.56 9.65
C LYS A 212 16.36 10.69 9.45
N MET A 213 16.49 10.06 8.27
CA MET A 213 17.63 9.18 7.96
C MET A 213 18.85 9.97 7.53
N ASN A 214 20.02 9.41 7.79
CA ASN A 214 21.33 9.91 7.38
C ASN A 214 22.27 8.72 7.09
N THR A 215 23.52 9.00 6.71
CA THR A 215 24.52 7.99 6.34
C THR A 215 24.89 7.01 7.45
N ASN A 216 24.57 7.35 8.72
CA ASN A 216 24.82 6.50 9.90
C ASN A 216 23.57 5.73 10.33
N SER A 217 22.47 5.84 9.59
CA SER A 217 21.25 5.11 9.92
C SER A 217 21.45 3.61 9.80
N SER A 218 21.07 2.86 10.83
CA SER A 218 21.10 1.40 10.88
C SER A 218 19.72 0.85 11.21
N PHE A 219 19.47 -0.38 10.81
CA PHE A 219 18.18 -1.04 11.00
C PHE A 219 18.38 -2.41 11.64
N PRO A 220 17.47 -2.87 12.52
CA PRO A 220 17.51 -4.21 13.10
C PRO A 220 17.58 -5.32 12.04
N GLU A 221 18.09 -6.50 12.41
CA GLU A 221 18.22 -7.63 11.47
C GLU A 221 16.87 -8.11 10.93
N ASN A 222 15.81 -8.04 11.74
CA ASN A 222 14.44 -8.39 11.36
C ASN A 222 13.66 -7.26 10.66
N ASP A 223 14.32 -6.16 10.29
CA ASP A 223 13.71 -5.06 9.55
C ASP A 223 14.04 -5.21 8.05
N HIS A 224 13.03 -5.11 7.18
CA HIS A 224 13.23 -5.27 5.74
C HIS A 224 14.22 -4.25 5.14
N ARG A 225 14.43 -3.12 5.79
CA ARG A 225 15.43 -2.11 5.38
C ARG A 225 16.86 -2.59 5.61
N ASN A 226 17.05 -3.70 6.36
CA ASN A 226 18.31 -4.41 6.51
C ASN A 226 18.38 -5.58 5.52
N TYR A 227 17.50 -6.60 5.69
CA TYR A 227 17.60 -7.86 4.96
C TYR A 227 17.16 -7.78 3.49
N ASN A 228 16.33 -6.80 3.09
CA ASN A 228 15.84 -6.69 1.71
C ASN A 228 16.41 -5.49 0.93
N ILE A 229 17.50 -4.92 1.37
CA ILE A 229 18.11 -3.74 0.68
C ILE A 229 18.52 -4.04 -0.77
N LYS A 230 18.79 -5.30 -1.07
CA LYS A 230 19.14 -5.79 -2.43
C LYS A 230 18.01 -6.52 -3.14
N GLY A 231 16.85 -6.69 -2.49
CA GLY A 231 15.73 -7.44 -3.03
C GLY A 231 15.85 -8.96 -2.82
N ASP A 232 16.59 -9.41 -1.81
CA ASP A 232 16.86 -10.83 -1.58
C ASP A 232 15.61 -11.60 -1.10
N ALA A 233 14.63 -10.95 -0.48
CA ALA A 233 13.42 -11.57 0.03
C ALA A 233 12.17 -11.26 -0.82
N PHE A 234 12.09 -10.05 -1.38
CA PHE A 234 11.00 -9.60 -2.26
C PHE A 234 11.49 -8.42 -3.12
N ASP A 235 10.66 -7.92 -4.04
CA ASP A 235 11.08 -6.87 -4.99
C ASP A 235 11.80 -5.71 -4.29
N VAL A 236 12.96 -5.35 -4.82
CA VAL A 236 13.81 -4.29 -4.27
C VAL A 236 13.11 -2.93 -4.22
N GLY A 237 12.11 -2.70 -5.07
CA GLY A 237 11.30 -1.48 -5.07
C GLY A 237 10.47 -1.28 -3.80
N GLU A 238 10.24 -2.33 -3.02
CA GLU A 238 9.57 -2.23 -1.72
C GLU A 238 10.46 -1.65 -0.62
N THR A 239 11.80 -1.69 -0.82
CA THR A 239 12.77 -1.09 0.08
C THR A 239 13.32 0.18 -0.53
N PHE A 240 13.09 1.34 0.13
CA PHE A 240 13.52 2.66 -0.33
C PHE A 240 13.07 3.01 -1.76
N SER A 241 11.97 2.43 -2.24
CA SER A 241 11.49 2.56 -3.64
C SER A 241 12.50 2.09 -4.69
N GLY A 242 13.45 1.24 -4.32
CA GLY A 242 14.52 0.75 -5.19
C GLY A 242 15.61 1.77 -5.49
N VAL A 243 15.63 2.91 -4.81
CA VAL A 243 16.66 3.95 -4.97
C VAL A 243 17.88 3.60 -4.14
N ASP A 244 19.08 3.83 -4.69
CA ASP A 244 20.32 3.77 -3.90
C ASP A 244 20.22 4.68 -2.68
N PHE A 245 20.56 4.16 -1.50
CA PHE A 245 20.33 4.85 -0.23
C PHE A 245 21.05 6.21 -0.15
N ASN A 246 22.32 6.27 -0.59
CA ASN A 246 23.09 7.51 -0.55
C ASN A 246 22.57 8.55 -1.56
N LYS A 247 22.11 8.08 -2.72
CA LYS A 247 21.46 8.92 -3.73
C LYS A 247 20.14 9.45 -3.21
N ALA A 248 19.34 8.59 -2.57
CA ALA A 248 18.08 8.97 -1.95
C ALA A 248 18.25 10.04 -0.86
N LEU A 249 19.27 9.94 -0.01
CA LEU A 249 19.56 10.95 1.01
C LEU A 249 19.78 12.34 0.40
N LYS A 250 20.52 12.45 -0.72
CA LYS A 250 20.74 13.73 -1.41
C LYS A 250 19.43 14.32 -1.93
N VAL A 251 18.59 13.50 -2.54
CA VAL A 251 17.26 13.90 -3.02
C VAL A 251 16.37 14.34 -1.86
N VAL A 252 16.41 13.63 -0.74
CA VAL A 252 15.67 13.98 0.47
C VAL A 252 16.08 15.35 1.01
N GLU A 253 17.38 15.70 1.01
CA GLU A 253 17.83 17.02 1.45
C GLU A 253 17.31 18.14 0.51
N GLU A 254 17.28 17.91 -0.78
CA GLU A 254 16.70 18.85 -1.74
C GLU A 254 15.19 19.01 -1.55
N LEU A 255 14.45 17.91 -1.33
CA LEU A 255 13.02 17.95 -1.00
C LEU A 255 12.75 18.69 0.32
N LYS A 256 13.63 18.55 1.31
CA LYS A 256 13.54 19.34 2.56
C LYS A 256 13.66 20.83 2.31
N SER A 257 14.58 21.24 1.41
CA SER A 257 14.83 22.67 1.13
C SER A 257 13.62 23.38 0.51
N ILE A 258 12.72 22.64 -0.14
CA ILE A 258 11.48 23.17 -0.74
C ILE A 258 10.24 22.91 0.12
N THR A 259 10.40 22.22 1.27
CA THR A 259 9.27 21.92 2.17
C THR A 259 8.79 23.22 2.82
N PRO A 260 7.49 23.57 2.71
CA PRO A 260 6.96 24.80 3.29
C PRO A 260 7.12 24.84 4.80
N GLU A 261 7.23 26.05 5.35
CA GLU A 261 7.20 26.25 6.79
C GLU A 261 5.90 25.68 7.39
N GLY A 262 6.01 25.02 8.52
CA GLY A 262 4.88 24.35 9.19
C GLY A 262 4.58 22.93 8.67
N PHE A 263 5.21 22.48 7.57
CA PHE A 263 5.13 21.11 7.11
C PHE A 263 6.33 20.28 7.56
N SER A 264 6.12 19.03 7.91
CA SER A 264 7.20 18.05 7.88
C SER A 264 7.32 17.45 6.49
N LEU A 265 8.50 16.93 6.13
CA LEU A 265 8.68 16.25 4.82
C LEU A 265 7.71 15.09 4.62
N SER A 266 7.41 14.30 5.68
CA SER A 266 6.41 13.24 5.59
C SER A 266 5.00 13.75 5.28
N GLN A 267 4.61 14.87 5.84
CA GLN A 267 3.33 15.51 5.52
C GLN A 267 3.31 16.05 4.09
N LEU A 268 4.40 16.67 3.64
CA LEU A 268 4.55 17.08 2.23
C LEU A 268 4.42 15.88 1.29
N ALA A 269 5.10 14.76 1.60
CA ALA A 269 5.06 13.55 0.78
C ALA A 269 3.64 12.96 0.67
N LEU A 270 2.92 12.85 1.78
CA LEU A 270 1.54 12.38 1.77
C LEU A 270 0.61 13.37 1.06
N LYS A 271 0.75 14.67 1.32
CA LYS A 271 -0.05 15.69 0.63
C LYS A 271 0.22 15.70 -0.87
N TRP A 272 1.47 15.54 -1.31
CA TRP A 272 1.82 15.45 -2.71
C TRP A 272 1.08 14.30 -3.42
N ILE A 273 1.02 13.12 -2.79
CA ILE A 273 0.24 11.99 -3.33
C ILE A 273 -1.25 12.36 -3.42
N LEU A 274 -1.81 13.00 -2.40
CA LEU A 274 -3.22 13.43 -2.37
C LEU A 274 -3.56 14.48 -3.44
N MET A 275 -2.58 15.22 -3.99
CA MET A 275 -2.81 16.13 -5.12
C MET A 275 -3.13 15.39 -6.42
N HIS A 276 -2.90 14.08 -6.49
CA HIS A 276 -3.28 13.26 -7.64
C HIS A 276 -4.71 12.74 -7.47
N GLU A 277 -5.66 13.31 -8.23
CA GLU A 277 -7.09 12.95 -8.14
C GLU A 277 -7.40 11.48 -8.43
N ALA A 278 -6.55 10.80 -9.21
CA ALA A 278 -6.72 9.37 -9.52
C ALA A 278 -6.52 8.47 -8.29
N VAL A 279 -5.79 8.94 -7.26
CA VAL A 279 -5.53 8.17 -6.04
C VAL A 279 -6.78 8.13 -5.18
N SER A 280 -7.28 6.94 -4.89
CA SER A 280 -8.44 6.73 -4.01
C SER A 280 -8.04 6.76 -2.53
N VAL A 281 -6.91 6.13 -2.19
CA VAL A 281 -6.47 6.00 -0.80
C VAL A 281 -4.95 5.82 -0.70
N ILE A 282 -4.36 6.40 0.34
CA ILE A 282 -2.96 6.18 0.73
C ILE A 282 -2.96 5.34 2.01
N ILE A 283 -2.09 4.33 2.09
CA ILE A 283 -1.97 3.42 3.24
C ILE A 283 -0.60 3.52 3.94
N PRO A 284 -0.24 4.66 4.55
CA PRO A 284 0.98 4.76 5.33
C PRO A 284 0.92 3.83 6.54
N GLY A 285 2.04 3.16 6.83
CA GLY A 285 2.21 2.42 8.07
C GLY A 285 2.50 3.36 9.25
N ALA A 286 2.31 2.84 10.47
CA ALA A 286 2.66 3.49 11.73
C ALA A 286 3.12 2.47 12.77
N LYS A 287 4.02 2.89 13.66
CA LYS A 287 4.51 2.08 14.80
C LYS A 287 3.92 2.54 16.15
N ASN A 288 3.27 3.69 16.17
CA ASN A 288 2.62 4.27 17.34
C ASN A 288 1.56 5.30 16.91
N SER A 289 0.75 5.73 17.87
CA SER A 289 -0.34 6.69 17.69
C SER A 289 0.13 8.07 17.18
N ASP A 290 1.31 8.54 17.60
CA ASP A 290 1.84 9.84 17.14
C ASP A 290 2.12 9.82 15.63
N GLN A 291 2.62 8.70 15.09
CA GLN A 291 2.82 8.53 13.65
C GLN A 291 1.49 8.49 12.89
N VAL A 292 0.47 7.84 13.46
CA VAL A 292 -0.89 7.84 12.91
C VAL A 292 -1.40 9.27 12.79
N LEU A 293 -1.40 10.02 13.88
CA LEU A 293 -1.88 11.40 13.92
C LEU A 293 -1.12 12.30 12.93
N LYS A 294 0.19 12.13 12.85
CA LYS A 294 1.04 12.88 11.91
C LYS A 294 0.71 12.54 10.45
N ASN A 295 0.48 11.27 10.13
CA ASN A 295 0.09 10.86 8.79
C ASN A 295 -1.27 11.46 8.42
N ILE A 296 -2.26 11.31 9.28
CA ILE A 296 -3.64 11.79 9.09
C ILE A 296 -3.69 13.31 8.90
N SER A 297 -2.86 14.06 9.63
CA SER A 297 -2.85 15.52 9.56
C SER A 297 -2.54 16.06 8.16
N ALA A 298 -1.88 15.27 7.29
CA ALA A 298 -1.62 15.68 5.91
C ALA A 298 -2.92 15.88 5.08
N SER A 299 -4.03 15.25 5.46
CA SER A 299 -5.35 15.46 4.83
C SER A 299 -5.88 16.90 5.00
N SER A 300 -5.52 17.56 6.08
CA SER A 300 -5.98 18.93 6.41
C SER A 300 -5.06 20.04 5.91
N LEU A 301 -3.90 19.69 5.35
CA LEU A 301 -2.95 20.68 4.85
C LEU A 301 -3.46 21.38 3.59
N PRO A 302 -3.07 22.65 3.35
CA PRO A 302 -3.39 23.36 2.13
C PRO A 302 -2.79 22.66 0.90
N ASP A 303 -3.39 22.93 -0.26
CA ASP A 303 -2.91 22.41 -1.54
C ASP A 303 -1.54 23.00 -1.91
N ILE A 304 -0.72 22.20 -2.57
CA ILE A 304 0.68 22.49 -2.86
C ILE A 304 0.95 22.58 -4.38
N HIS A 305 0.02 23.16 -5.15
CA HIS A 305 0.11 23.23 -6.61
C HIS A 305 1.46 23.77 -7.10
N ASP A 306 2.00 24.79 -6.44
CA ASP A 306 3.27 25.43 -6.81
C ASP A 306 4.50 24.53 -6.60
N LEU A 307 4.35 23.45 -5.82
CA LEU A 307 5.43 22.50 -5.53
C LEU A 307 5.39 21.27 -6.43
N MET A 308 4.25 20.97 -7.05
CA MET A 308 4.10 19.74 -7.85
C MET A 308 5.18 19.63 -8.93
N LYS A 309 5.36 20.70 -9.70
CA LYS A 309 6.38 20.76 -10.76
C LYS A 309 7.80 20.69 -10.21
N LYS A 310 8.10 21.37 -9.11
CA LYS A 310 9.43 21.35 -8.49
C LYS A 310 9.81 19.94 -8.02
N ILE A 311 8.87 19.21 -7.42
CA ILE A 311 9.08 17.82 -6.98
C ILE A 311 9.32 16.90 -8.18
N GLU A 312 8.53 17.06 -9.24
CA GLU A 312 8.73 16.33 -10.50
C GLU A 312 10.10 16.62 -11.12
N ASP A 313 10.56 17.86 -11.13
CA ASP A 313 11.86 18.27 -11.67
C ASP A 313 13.02 17.66 -10.86
N ILE A 314 12.93 17.60 -9.53
CA ILE A 314 13.89 16.90 -8.67
C ILE A 314 13.95 15.41 -9.05
N TYR A 315 12.79 14.74 -9.19
CA TYR A 315 12.74 13.35 -9.62
C TYR A 315 13.37 13.15 -11.01
N ASN A 316 12.99 13.97 -11.98
CA ASN A 316 13.48 13.87 -13.36
C ASN A 316 15.00 14.08 -13.42
N THR A 317 15.54 14.97 -12.61
CA THR A 317 16.98 15.29 -12.57
C THR A 317 17.81 14.17 -11.94
N HIS A 318 17.30 13.58 -10.86
CA HIS A 318 18.14 12.71 -10.04
C HIS A 318 17.80 11.22 -10.15
N LEU A 319 16.54 10.86 -10.40
CA LEU A 319 16.06 9.49 -10.21
C LEU A 319 15.50 8.85 -11.47
N LYS A 320 14.90 9.62 -12.37
CA LYS A 320 14.12 9.08 -13.50
C LYS A 320 14.92 8.07 -14.32
N THR A 321 16.17 8.36 -14.62
CA THR A 321 17.03 7.49 -15.44
C THR A 321 17.24 6.10 -14.83
N ASP A 322 17.31 6.01 -13.50
CA ASP A 322 17.63 4.76 -12.79
C ASP A 322 16.36 4.00 -12.37
N ILE A 323 15.29 4.73 -12.04
CA ILE A 323 14.11 4.17 -11.41
C ILE A 323 13.00 3.89 -12.42
N HIS A 324 12.76 4.84 -13.32
CA HIS A 324 11.63 4.81 -14.24
C HIS A 324 11.61 3.58 -15.19
N PRO A 325 12.75 3.11 -15.74
CA PRO A 325 12.77 1.92 -16.61
C PRO A 325 12.48 0.60 -15.90
N ARG A 326 12.56 0.57 -14.56
CA ARG A 326 12.51 -0.68 -13.78
C ARG A 326 11.09 -1.10 -13.38
N TRP A 327 10.19 -0.17 -13.27
CA TRP A 327 8.84 -0.44 -12.75
C TRP A 327 7.71 0.21 -13.54
#